data_d874a4c34c954038e5bd49f176389ccd
#
_entry.id   d874a4c34c954038e5bd49f176389ccd
#
_cell.length_a   1.000
_cell.length_b   1.000
_cell.length_c   1.000
_cell.angle_alpha   90.00
_cell.angle_beta   90.00
_cell.angle_gamma   90.00
#
_symmetry.space_group_name_H-M   'P 1'
#
loop_
_entity.id
_entity.type
_entity.pdbx_description
1 polymer ?
#
loop_
_entity_poly.entity_id
_entity_poly.type
_entity_poly.pdbx_seq_one_letter_code
_entity_poly.pdbx_strand_id
1 'polypeptide(L)'
;RQSLGKSTFLQTIAKSWFSDSFSTFDGKDAVESIQGRWIIELAEMTGYSKSAENIIKQFLSRTSDFFRMPFGRRAAEYPRKCVFFGSCNETEFLRDLTGNRRFWPVDVGIKPAEKSIWKDLPHEVDQIWAEAVHRWRAGEPLYLTPEMEAVAKEMQDGHRESNIREGLIKAFLQKPVPRNYQTMALRERQMFWSGVLEDKGELVPRDRICALEVWCECLDGDPKLMKRSDAKEINLILEHLPGTVRTGKASRFGYCGVQRGFLISNEKDM
;
A
#
# COMPACT_ATOMS: atom_id res chain seq x y z
N ARG A 1 -14.75 1.67 -13.49
CA ARG A 1 -15.65 1.89 -14.66
C ARG A 1 -14.98 2.87 -15.62
N GLN A 2 -15.03 2.57 -16.92
CA GLN A 2 -14.51 3.45 -17.98
C GLN A 2 -15.51 4.57 -18.31
N SER A 3 -15.01 5.64 -18.93
CA SER A 3 -15.83 6.76 -19.49
C SER A 3 -16.66 7.57 -18.46
N LEU A 4 -16.23 7.62 -17.21
CA LEU A 4 -16.86 8.48 -16.19
C LEU A 4 -16.36 9.94 -16.21
N GLY A 5 -15.50 10.31 -17.16
CA GLY A 5 -14.97 11.66 -17.30
C GLY A 5 -13.95 12.07 -16.23
N LYS A 6 -13.20 11.11 -15.64
CA LYS A 6 -12.18 11.40 -14.62
C LYS A 6 -11.16 12.43 -15.11
N SER A 7 -10.53 12.18 -16.26
CA SER A 7 -9.56 13.09 -16.87
C SER A 7 -10.19 14.42 -17.28
N THR A 8 -11.42 14.39 -17.81
CA THR A 8 -12.17 15.61 -18.16
C THR A 8 -12.41 16.49 -16.93
N PHE A 9 -12.75 15.89 -15.79
CA PHE A 9 -12.91 16.61 -14.54
C PHE A 9 -11.61 17.32 -14.12
N LEU A 10 -10.49 16.60 -14.12
CA LEU A 10 -9.17 17.15 -13.76
C LEU A 10 -8.75 18.26 -14.71
N GLN A 11 -8.91 18.06 -16.02
CA GLN A 11 -8.58 19.04 -17.05
C GLN A 11 -9.44 20.30 -16.89
N THR A 12 -10.74 20.16 -16.65
CA THR A 12 -11.65 21.29 -16.48
C THR A 12 -11.28 22.12 -15.24
N ILE A 13 -11.01 21.48 -14.11
CA ILE A 13 -10.60 22.20 -12.89
C ILE A 13 -9.24 22.88 -13.07
N ALA A 14 -8.27 22.20 -13.64
CA ALA A 14 -6.92 22.71 -13.79
C ALA A 14 -6.77 23.78 -14.88
N LYS A 15 -7.69 23.87 -15.82
CA LYS A 15 -7.61 24.82 -16.96
C LYS A 15 -6.25 24.69 -17.69
N SER A 16 -5.53 25.80 -17.88
CA SER A 16 -4.21 25.84 -18.53
C SER A 16 -3.08 25.23 -17.71
N TRP A 17 -3.29 24.93 -16.43
CA TRP A 17 -2.29 24.32 -15.54
C TRP A 17 -2.38 22.80 -15.44
N PHE A 18 -3.15 22.17 -16.33
CA PHE A 18 -3.26 20.72 -16.47
C PHE A 18 -2.09 20.11 -17.25
N SER A 19 -1.71 18.90 -16.87
CA SER A 19 -0.84 18.03 -17.67
C SER A 19 -1.22 16.57 -17.50
N ASP A 20 -1.35 15.86 -18.60
CA ASP A 20 -1.50 14.41 -18.72
C ASP A 20 -0.31 13.75 -19.45
N SER A 21 0.73 14.54 -19.73
CA SER A 21 1.90 14.11 -20.50
C SER A 21 3.07 13.64 -19.62
N PHE A 22 2.85 13.46 -18.32
CA PHE A 22 3.88 12.98 -17.41
C PHE A 22 4.18 11.49 -17.65
N SER A 23 5.42 11.18 -18.00
CA SER A 23 5.80 9.83 -18.45
C SER A 23 6.88 9.14 -17.61
N THR A 24 7.58 9.87 -16.75
CA THR A 24 8.68 9.30 -15.96
C THR A 24 8.76 9.93 -14.58
N PHE A 25 9.15 9.13 -13.57
CA PHE A 25 9.40 9.59 -12.20
C PHE A 25 10.89 9.76 -11.90
N ASP A 26 11.75 9.50 -12.86
CA ASP A 26 13.20 9.50 -12.67
C ASP A 26 13.87 10.54 -13.58
N GLY A 27 14.99 11.04 -13.08
CA GLY A 27 15.84 11.95 -13.84
C GLY A 27 15.35 13.40 -13.89
N LYS A 28 15.99 14.14 -14.77
CA LYS A 28 15.75 15.57 -14.98
C LYS A 28 14.42 15.83 -15.69
N ASP A 29 14.07 14.98 -16.62
CA ASP A 29 12.85 15.11 -17.44
C ASP A 29 11.58 15.04 -16.57
N ALA A 30 11.60 14.21 -15.52
CA ALA A 30 10.54 14.14 -14.54
C ALA A 30 10.28 15.49 -13.85
N VAL A 31 11.36 16.20 -13.51
CA VAL A 31 11.26 17.49 -12.83
C VAL A 31 10.89 18.62 -13.79
N GLU A 32 11.40 18.59 -15.01
CA GLU A 32 11.05 19.57 -16.05
C GLU A 32 9.59 19.49 -16.46
N SER A 33 9.03 18.27 -16.59
CA SER A 33 7.65 18.05 -17.03
C SER A 33 6.59 18.57 -16.06
N ILE A 34 6.93 18.74 -14.78
CA ILE A 34 6.01 19.29 -13.76
C ILE A 34 6.06 20.81 -13.61
N GLN A 35 7.03 21.47 -14.24
CA GLN A 35 7.18 22.92 -14.07
C GLN A 35 6.02 23.69 -14.73
N GLY A 36 5.49 24.66 -13.99
CA GLY A 36 4.36 25.47 -14.46
C GLY A 36 3.01 24.74 -14.50
N ARG A 37 2.92 23.53 -13.93
CA ARG A 37 1.68 22.75 -13.80
C ARG A 37 1.22 22.69 -12.36
N TRP A 38 -0.12 22.67 -12.17
CA TRP A 38 -0.71 22.55 -10.85
C TRP A 38 -1.36 21.19 -10.63
N ILE A 39 -2.00 20.65 -11.66
CA ILE A 39 -2.64 19.34 -11.63
C ILE A 39 -2.01 18.47 -12.71
N ILE A 40 -1.45 17.35 -12.29
CA ILE A 40 -0.79 16.38 -13.15
C ILE A 40 -1.55 15.07 -13.03
N GLU A 41 -2.09 14.59 -14.15
CA GLU A 41 -2.73 13.29 -14.22
C GLU A 41 -1.70 12.21 -14.55
N LEU A 42 -1.72 11.17 -13.74
CA LEU A 42 -1.01 9.92 -13.95
C LEU A 42 -2.01 8.91 -14.48
N ALA A 43 -2.12 8.80 -15.80
CA ALA A 43 -3.04 7.87 -16.42
C ALA A 43 -2.59 6.42 -16.15
N GLU A 44 -3.55 5.53 -15.91
CA GLU A 44 -3.35 4.09 -15.77
C GLU A 44 -2.24 3.72 -14.76
N MET A 45 -2.40 4.14 -13.50
CA MET A 45 -1.44 3.88 -12.42
C MET A 45 -1.27 2.38 -12.06
N THR A 46 -1.60 1.48 -12.98
CA THR A 46 -1.51 0.03 -12.80
C THR A 46 -0.27 -0.53 -13.49
N GLY A 47 0.31 -1.60 -12.94
CA GLY A 47 1.37 -2.34 -13.60
C GLY A 47 2.81 -1.95 -13.27
N TYR A 48 3.06 -1.03 -12.36
CA TYR A 48 4.43 -0.70 -11.94
C TYR A 48 5.11 -1.84 -11.17
N SER A 49 6.40 -2.07 -11.45
CA SER A 49 7.21 -2.99 -10.66
C SER A 49 7.45 -2.46 -9.23
N LYS A 50 7.75 -3.34 -8.28
CA LYS A 50 8.09 -2.92 -6.89
C LYS A 50 9.24 -1.89 -6.82
N SER A 51 10.19 -1.95 -7.74
CA SER A 51 11.28 -0.96 -7.82
C SER A 51 10.77 0.40 -8.30
N ALA A 52 9.90 0.43 -9.29
CA ALA A 52 9.25 1.64 -9.78
C ALA A 52 8.37 2.30 -8.70
N GLU A 53 7.65 1.51 -7.91
CA GLU A 53 6.84 2.04 -6.79
C GLU A 53 7.67 2.85 -5.79
N ASN A 54 8.88 2.42 -5.45
CA ASN A 54 9.74 3.16 -4.53
C ASN A 54 10.17 4.51 -5.13
N ILE A 55 10.48 4.54 -6.42
CA ILE A 55 10.83 5.77 -7.14
C ILE A 55 9.62 6.71 -7.15
N ILE A 56 8.43 6.20 -7.47
CA ILE A 56 7.18 6.96 -7.45
C ILE A 56 6.95 7.57 -6.06
N LYS A 57 7.03 6.77 -4.99
CA LYS A 57 6.83 7.22 -3.61
C LYS A 57 7.85 8.29 -3.19
N GLN A 58 9.10 8.11 -3.57
CA GLN A 58 10.14 9.12 -3.33
C GLN A 58 9.85 10.41 -4.11
N PHE A 59 9.49 10.29 -5.38
CA PHE A 59 9.17 11.44 -6.21
C PHE A 59 7.95 12.20 -5.69
N LEU A 60 6.85 11.52 -5.36
CA LEU A 60 5.63 12.13 -4.84
C LEU A 60 5.84 12.83 -3.47
N SER A 61 6.79 12.36 -2.67
CA SER A 61 7.05 12.91 -1.32
C SER A 61 7.98 14.12 -1.30
N ARG A 62 8.55 14.52 -2.43
CA ARG A 62 9.45 15.69 -2.48
C ARG A 62 8.64 16.97 -2.35
N THR A 63 9.15 17.91 -1.57
CA THR A 63 8.58 19.25 -1.43
C THR A 63 9.26 20.28 -2.34
N SER A 64 10.48 19.97 -2.78
CA SER A 64 11.27 20.76 -3.73
C SER A 64 12.13 19.85 -4.59
N ASP A 65 12.54 20.35 -5.75
CA ASP A 65 13.44 19.70 -6.67
C ASP A 65 14.66 20.58 -6.92
N PHE A 66 15.87 20.02 -6.79
CA PHE A 66 17.12 20.72 -7.05
C PHE A 66 17.68 20.26 -8.41
N PHE A 67 17.61 21.13 -9.41
CA PHE A 67 18.09 20.82 -10.74
C PHE A 67 18.47 22.07 -11.53
N ARG A 68 19.10 21.88 -12.68
CA ARG A 68 19.47 22.95 -13.60
C ARG A 68 18.47 23.03 -14.75
N MET A 69 17.75 24.13 -14.87
CA MET A 69 16.89 24.41 -16.02
C MET A 69 17.65 24.32 -17.35
N PRO A 70 16.99 23.96 -18.45
CA PRO A 70 17.59 24.06 -19.77
C PRO A 70 18.17 25.46 -19.99
N PHE A 71 19.39 25.51 -20.51
CA PHE A 71 20.17 26.77 -20.70
C PHE A 71 20.48 27.55 -19.41
N GLY A 72 20.10 27.07 -18.23
CA GLY A 72 20.46 27.67 -16.96
C GLY A 72 21.94 27.54 -16.66
N ARG A 73 22.55 28.58 -16.04
CA ARG A 73 23.98 28.57 -15.70
C ARG A 73 24.27 27.69 -14.46
N ARG A 74 23.34 27.61 -13.51
CA ARG A 74 23.49 26.91 -12.22
C ARG A 74 22.25 26.10 -11.89
N ALA A 75 22.41 25.04 -11.11
CA ALA A 75 21.29 24.37 -10.47
C ALA A 75 20.71 25.26 -9.37
N ALA A 76 19.39 25.21 -9.22
CA ALA A 76 18.64 25.94 -8.22
C ALA A 76 17.54 25.04 -7.63
N GLU A 77 17.04 25.45 -6.49
CA GLU A 77 15.91 24.76 -5.83
C GLU A 77 14.59 25.34 -6.35
N TYR A 78 13.69 24.43 -6.72
CA TYR A 78 12.35 24.75 -7.21
C TYR A 78 11.32 24.10 -6.29
N PRO A 79 10.63 24.85 -5.44
CA PRO A 79 9.55 24.34 -4.61
C PRO A 79 8.43 23.77 -5.49
N ARG A 80 7.89 22.61 -5.11
CA ARG A 80 6.79 22.00 -5.82
C ARG A 80 5.50 22.79 -5.63
N LYS A 81 4.79 22.99 -6.73
CA LYS A 81 3.52 23.71 -6.79
C LYS A 81 2.40 22.88 -7.43
N CYS A 82 2.63 21.59 -7.59
CA CYS A 82 1.70 20.67 -8.24
C CYS A 82 1.21 19.59 -7.28
N VAL A 83 0.04 19.05 -7.61
CA VAL A 83 -0.53 17.83 -7.03
C VAL A 83 -0.71 16.79 -8.12
N PHE A 84 -0.62 15.51 -7.73
CA PHE A 84 -0.74 14.38 -8.64
C PHE A 84 -2.07 13.68 -8.43
N PHE A 85 -2.76 13.37 -9.52
CA PHE A 85 -3.97 12.58 -9.54
C PHE A 85 -3.72 11.33 -10.36
N GLY A 86 -3.87 10.15 -9.75
CA GLY A 86 -3.85 8.89 -10.46
C GLY A 86 -5.25 8.51 -10.92
N SER A 87 -5.42 8.12 -12.17
CA SER A 87 -6.66 7.52 -12.64
C SER A 87 -6.45 6.05 -12.96
N CYS A 88 -7.34 5.18 -12.47
CA CYS A 88 -7.35 3.77 -12.77
C CYS A 88 -8.78 3.26 -12.97
N ASN A 89 -8.92 2.12 -13.62
CA ASN A 89 -10.19 1.43 -13.84
C ASN A 89 -10.32 0.16 -13.00
N GLU A 90 -9.24 -0.27 -12.37
CA GLU A 90 -9.17 -1.41 -11.48
C GLU A 90 -9.61 -1.02 -10.08
N THR A 91 -10.25 -1.96 -9.40
CA THR A 91 -10.68 -1.76 -8.00
C THR A 91 -9.50 -1.98 -7.06
N GLU A 92 -8.65 -2.97 -7.34
CA GLU A 92 -7.45 -3.30 -6.59
C GLU A 92 -6.22 -2.78 -7.35
N PHE A 93 -5.59 -1.73 -6.86
CA PHE A 93 -4.44 -1.09 -7.53
C PHE A 93 -3.30 -0.72 -6.57
N LEU A 94 -3.49 -0.87 -5.27
CA LEU A 94 -2.47 -0.60 -4.25
C LEU A 94 -1.75 -1.89 -3.85
N ARG A 95 -0.48 -2.03 -4.22
CA ARG A 95 0.32 -3.25 -4.01
C ARG A 95 1.14 -3.26 -2.73
N ASP A 96 1.47 -2.10 -2.21
CA ASP A 96 2.34 -2.00 -1.04
C ASP A 96 1.56 -2.10 0.26
N LEU A 97 2.07 -2.92 1.19
CA LEU A 97 1.50 -3.06 2.51
C LEU A 97 1.79 -1.85 3.44
N THR A 98 2.81 -1.03 3.13
CA THR A 98 3.32 -0.02 4.08
C THR A 98 3.33 1.41 3.57
N GLY A 99 3.23 1.64 2.27
CA GLY A 99 3.45 2.96 1.64
C GLY A 99 2.20 3.68 1.16
N ASN A 100 1.03 3.08 1.34
CA ASN A 100 -0.22 3.57 0.76
C ASN A 100 -0.72 4.90 1.35
N ARG A 101 -0.21 5.35 2.49
CA ARG A 101 -0.57 6.65 3.11
C ARG A 101 -0.40 7.87 2.20
N ARG A 102 0.31 7.73 1.07
CA ARG A 102 0.50 8.80 0.07
C ARG A 102 -0.63 8.85 -0.95
N PHE A 103 -1.41 7.79 -1.03
CA PHE A 103 -2.51 7.66 -1.97
C PHE A 103 -3.83 7.85 -1.22
N TRP A 104 -4.66 8.73 -1.72
CA TRP A 104 -6.00 8.99 -1.19
C TRP A 104 -7.01 8.51 -2.24
N PRO A 105 -7.47 7.26 -2.15
CA PRO A 105 -8.44 6.73 -3.08
C PRO A 105 -9.75 7.51 -3.03
N VAL A 106 -10.31 7.78 -4.19
CA VAL A 106 -11.62 8.41 -4.34
C VAL A 106 -12.43 7.60 -5.33
N ASP A 107 -13.46 6.92 -4.85
CA ASP A 107 -14.37 6.16 -5.69
C ASP A 107 -15.33 7.08 -6.43
N VAL A 108 -15.43 6.86 -7.74
CA VAL A 108 -16.32 7.63 -8.60
C VAL A 108 -17.40 6.75 -9.23
N GLY A 109 -18.57 7.32 -9.48
CA GLY A 109 -19.71 6.61 -10.08
C GLY A 109 -20.40 5.62 -9.14
N ILE A 110 -20.31 5.82 -7.82
CA ILE A 110 -21.04 5.04 -6.81
C ILE A 110 -22.53 5.42 -6.83
N LYS A 111 -22.80 6.72 -6.98
CA LYS A 111 -24.16 7.27 -7.07
C LYS A 111 -24.37 7.90 -8.45
N PRO A 112 -25.63 8.01 -8.91
CA PRO A 112 -25.95 8.81 -10.09
C PRO A 112 -25.41 10.23 -9.93
N ALA A 113 -24.86 10.78 -11.01
CA ALA A 113 -24.36 12.15 -11.01
C ALA A 113 -25.55 13.15 -10.97
N GLU A 114 -25.49 14.10 -10.06
CA GLU A 114 -26.48 15.18 -9.95
C GLU A 114 -26.18 16.31 -10.95
N LYS A 115 -24.91 16.46 -11.34
CA LYS A 115 -24.41 17.50 -12.25
C LYS A 115 -23.56 16.89 -13.35
N SER A 116 -23.53 17.55 -14.49
CA SER A 116 -22.72 17.16 -15.65
C SER A 116 -21.32 17.78 -15.58
N ILE A 117 -20.30 16.95 -15.66
CA ILE A 117 -18.91 17.44 -15.75
C ILE A 117 -18.63 18.20 -17.06
N TRP A 118 -19.45 18.01 -18.08
CA TRP A 118 -19.30 18.69 -19.38
C TRP A 118 -20.09 19.97 -19.49
N LYS A 119 -21.25 20.07 -18.81
CA LYS A 119 -22.16 21.23 -18.90
C LYS A 119 -22.06 22.14 -17.69
N ASP A 120 -22.10 21.58 -16.48
CA ASP A 120 -22.22 22.36 -15.26
C ASP A 120 -20.84 22.74 -14.68
N LEU A 121 -19.90 21.80 -14.65
CA LEU A 121 -18.58 22.03 -14.06
C LEU A 121 -17.82 23.22 -14.67
N PRO A 122 -17.79 23.46 -16.01
CA PRO A 122 -17.09 24.62 -16.56
C PRO A 122 -17.57 25.97 -16.02
N HIS A 123 -18.84 26.07 -15.62
CA HIS A 123 -19.41 27.27 -15.03
C HIS A 123 -19.15 27.41 -13.53
N GLU A 124 -18.80 26.32 -12.84
CA GLU A 124 -18.56 26.28 -11.40
C GLU A 124 -17.07 26.35 -11.01
N VAL A 125 -16.16 26.12 -11.95
CA VAL A 125 -14.72 26.02 -11.65
C VAL A 125 -14.17 27.24 -10.94
N ASP A 126 -14.57 28.46 -11.34
CA ASP A 126 -14.09 29.69 -10.71
C ASP A 126 -14.57 29.82 -9.28
N GLN A 127 -15.81 29.39 -9.01
CA GLN A 127 -16.34 29.35 -7.65
C GLN A 127 -15.64 28.29 -6.78
N ILE A 128 -15.34 27.13 -7.34
CA ILE A 128 -14.56 26.08 -6.64
C ILE A 128 -13.18 26.62 -6.23
N TRP A 129 -12.50 27.30 -7.14
CA TRP A 129 -11.20 27.92 -6.83
C TRP A 129 -11.32 29.06 -5.82
N ALA A 130 -12.38 29.89 -5.91
CA ALA A 130 -12.62 30.96 -4.94
C ALA A 130 -12.82 30.41 -3.53
N GLU A 131 -13.59 29.31 -3.38
CA GLU A 131 -13.77 28.62 -2.11
C GLU A 131 -12.46 28.01 -1.60
N ALA A 132 -11.70 27.33 -2.45
CA ALA A 132 -10.41 26.74 -2.09
C ALA A 132 -9.44 27.81 -1.57
N VAL A 133 -9.34 28.98 -2.25
CA VAL A 133 -8.51 30.11 -1.81
C VAL A 133 -9.02 30.70 -0.49
N HIS A 134 -10.34 30.80 -0.29
CA HIS A 134 -10.93 31.28 0.95
C HIS A 134 -10.54 30.37 2.13
N ARG A 135 -10.70 29.04 1.99
CA ARG A 135 -10.33 28.06 3.01
C ARG A 135 -8.84 28.08 3.31
N TRP A 136 -8.01 28.14 2.28
CA TRP A 136 -6.55 28.27 2.45
C TRP A 136 -6.16 29.53 3.24
N ARG A 137 -6.76 30.68 2.92
CA ARG A 137 -6.51 31.94 3.65
C ARG A 137 -7.01 31.89 5.09
N ALA A 138 -8.05 31.12 5.36
CA ALA A 138 -8.56 30.86 6.70
C ALA A 138 -7.65 29.91 7.51
N GLY A 139 -6.58 29.35 6.91
CA GLY A 139 -5.61 28.46 7.58
C GLY A 139 -6.10 27.01 7.67
N GLU A 140 -7.00 26.59 6.79
CA GLU A 140 -7.43 25.18 6.73
C GLU A 140 -6.20 24.29 6.52
N PRO A 141 -6.01 23.24 7.36
CA PRO A 141 -4.83 22.39 7.28
C PRO A 141 -4.84 21.56 5.98
N LEU A 142 -3.65 21.41 5.36
CA LEU A 142 -3.46 20.60 4.16
C LEU A 142 -3.01 19.16 4.50
N TYR A 143 -3.42 18.64 5.64
CA TYR A 143 -3.18 17.28 6.10
C TYR A 143 -4.47 16.70 6.69
N LEU A 144 -4.57 15.38 6.68
CA LEU A 144 -5.74 14.69 7.23
C LEU A 144 -5.74 14.78 8.76
N THR A 145 -6.93 14.95 9.35
CA THR A 145 -7.10 14.76 10.80
C THR A 145 -7.01 13.26 11.14
N PRO A 146 -6.77 12.88 12.41
CA PRO A 146 -6.72 11.47 12.80
C PRO A 146 -7.96 10.67 12.37
N GLU A 147 -9.16 11.28 12.44
CA GLU A 147 -10.40 10.65 12.01
C GLU A 147 -10.41 10.42 10.49
N MET A 148 -9.97 11.41 9.73
CA MET A 148 -9.87 11.31 8.27
C MET A 148 -8.77 10.33 7.84
N GLU A 149 -7.67 10.23 8.61
CA GLU A 149 -6.62 9.21 8.37
C GLU A 149 -7.17 7.79 8.54
N ALA A 150 -8.05 7.56 9.52
CA ALA A 150 -8.70 6.27 9.71
C ALA A 150 -9.58 5.90 8.51
N VAL A 151 -10.40 6.84 8.01
CA VAL A 151 -11.22 6.65 6.81
C VAL A 151 -10.34 6.42 5.57
N ALA A 152 -9.29 7.21 5.40
CA ALA A 152 -8.36 7.05 4.27
C ALA A 152 -7.68 5.67 4.30
N LYS A 153 -7.32 5.18 5.48
CA LYS A 153 -6.74 3.85 5.65
C LYS A 153 -7.73 2.75 5.28
N GLU A 154 -8.97 2.84 5.71
CA GLU A 154 -10.03 1.89 5.33
C GLU A 154 -10.21 1.84 3.80
N MET A 155 -10.26 3.00 3.14
CA MET A 155 -10.33 3.08 1.69
C MET A 155 -9.08 2.48 1.02
N GLN A 156 -7.88 2.77 1.54
CA GLN A 156 -6.64 2.19 1.04
C GLN A 156 -6.63 0.66 1.15
N ASP A 157 -7.10 0.12 2.28
CA ASP A 157 -7.21 -1.33 2.51
C ASP A 157 -8.23 -1.96 1.56
N GLY A 158 -9.34 -1.28 1.25
CA GLY A 158 -10.34 -1.73 0.27
C GLY A 158 -9.83 -1.76 -1.17
N HIS A 159 -8.82 -0.95 -1.51
CA HIS A 159 -8.19 -0.91 -2.84
C HIS A 159 -6.86 -1.66 -2.92
N ARG A 160 -6.50 -2.35 -1.86
CA ARG A 160 -5.27 -3.15 -1.83
C ARG A 160 -5.44 -4.44 -2.65
N GLU A 161 -4.47 -4.74 -3.52
CA GLU A 161 -4.43 -6.02 -4.21
C GLU A 161 -4.42 -7.18 -3.20
N SER A 162 -5.31 -8.12 -3.39
CA SER A 162 -5.35 -9.33 -2.57
C SER A 162 -4.09 -10.17 -2.79
N ASN A 163 -3.39 -10.48 -1.72
CA ASN A 163 -2.24 -11.37 -1.77
C ASN A 163 -2.69 -12.79 -1.44
N ILE A 164 -2.58 -13.70 -2.41
CA ILE A 164 -2.93 -15.12 -2.22
C ILE A 164 -2.23 -15.71 -1.00
N ARG A 165 -0.96 -15.34 -0.77
CA ARG A 165 -0.19 -15.79 0.39
C ARG A 165 -0.78 -15.29 1.71
N GLU A 166 -1.36 -14.10 1.74
CA GLU A 166 -1.98 -13.55 2.94
C GLU A 166 -3.17 -14.40 3.39
N GLY A 167 -4.04 -14.78 2.47
CA GLY A 167 -5.16 -15.67 2.75
C GLY A 167 -4.72 -17.05 3.24
N LEU A 168 -3.70 -17.62 2.61
CA LEU A 168 -3.13 -18.91 3.02
C LEU A 168 -2.50 -18.81 4.43
N ILE A 169 -1.73 -17.78 4.70
CA ILE A 169 -1.09 -17.56 5.99
C ILE A 169 -2.14 -17.33 7.08
N LYS A 170 -3.16 -16.50 6.82
CA LYS A 170 -4.25 -16.28 7.77
C LYS A 170 -4.97 -17.57 8.13
N ALA A 171 -5.34 -18.39 7.14
CA ALA A 171 -5.97 -19.69 7.37
C ALA A 171 -5.04 -20.67 8.11
N PHE A 172 -3.74 -20.63 7.83
CA PHE A 172 -2.74 -21.45 8.51
C PHE A 172 -2.58 -21.07 9.99
N LEU A 173 -2.58 -19.79 10.33
CA LEU A 173 -2.46 -19.31 11.71
C LEU A 173 -3.64 -19.72 12.61
N GLN A 174 -4.82 -19.85 12.01
CA GLN A 174 -6.05 -20.26 12.74
C GLN A 174 -6.09 -21.75 13.07
N LYS A 175 -5.25 -22.56 12.43
CA LYS A 175 -5.23 -24.01 12.68
C LYS A 175 -4.54 -24.31 14.02
N PRO A 176 -5.17 -25.10 14.89
CA PRO A 176 -4.56 -25.53 16.12
C PRO A 176 -3.38 -26.47 15.87
N VAL A 177 -2.46 -26.54 16.83
CA VAL A 177 -1.24 -27.33 16.76
C VAL A 177 -1.16 -28.28 17.95
N PRO A 178 -0.42 -29.41 17.85
CA PRO A 178 -0.15 -30.28 18.99
C PRO A 178 0.56 -29.54 20.12
N ARG A 179 0.29 -29.88 21.36
CA ARG A 179 0.90 -29.24 22.54
C ARG A 179 2.43 -29.30 22.53
N ASN A 180 3.02 -30.36 21.94
CA ASN A 180 4.46 -30.55 21.80
C ASN A 180 5.03 -29.96 20.51
N TYR A 181 4.27 -29.17 19.77
CA TYR A 181 4.64 -28.65 18.44
C TYR A 181 6.02 -28.00 18.37
N GLN A 182 6.41 -27.28 19.42
CA GLN A 182 7.70 -26.59 19.45
C GLN A 182 8.92 -27.55 19.55
N THR A 183 8.70 -28.81 19.94
CA THR A 183 9.76 -29.85 20.00
C THR A 183 9.79 -30.74 18.77
N MET A 184 8.78 -30.68 17.93
CA MET A 184 8.69 -31.48 16.69
C MET A 184 9.72 -31.00 15.65
N ALA A 185 10.35 -31.99 14.97
CA ALA A 185 11.20 -31.73 13.81
C ALA A 185 10.37 -31.27 12.60
N LEU A 186 10.99 -30.60 11.60
CA LEU A 186 10.30 -30.11 10.40
C LEU A 186 9.51 -31.23 9.71
N ARG A 187 10.13 -32.41 9.53
CA ARG A 187 9.46 -33.52 8.87
C ARG A 187 8.20 -34.01 9.60
N GLU A 188 8.24 -34.02 10.94
CA GLU A 188 7.08 -34.40 11.75
C GLU A 188 5.95 -33.38 11.61
N ARG A 189 6.28 -32.08 11.60
CA ARG A 189 5.30 -31.01 11.37
C ARG A 189 4.71 -31.10 9.96
N GLN A 190 5.52 -31.37 8.92
CA GLN A 190 5.02 -31.57 7.56
C GLN A 190 4.10 -32.80 7.46
N MET A 191 4.41 -33.89 8.14
CA MET A 191 3.54 -35.07 8.20
C MET A 191 2.24 -34.77 8.96
N PHE A 192 2.25 -33.95 9.99
CA PHE A 192 1.05 -33.47 10.67
C PHE A 192 0.17 -32.63 9.72
N TRP A 193 0.74 -31.68 9.00
CA TRP A 193 -0.02 -30.84 8.07
C TRP A 193 -0.55 -31.59 6.84
N SER A 194 0.14 -32.64 6.40
CA SER A 194 -0.35 -33.51 5.31
C SER A 194 -1.40 -34.55 5.76
N GLY A 195 -1.70 -34.59 7.06
CA GLY A 195 -2.67 -35.56 7.59
C GLY A 195 -2.15 -36.99 7.69
N VAL A 196 -0.86 -37.21 7.46
CA VAL A 196 -0.22 -38.55 7.59
C VAL A 196 0.03 -38.90 9.05
N LEU A 197 0.27 -37.92 9.89
CA LEU A 197 0.48 -38.11 11.31
C LEU A 197 -0.85 -37.86 12.05
N GLU A 198 -1.53 -38.94 12.45
CA GLU A 198 -2.66 -38.85 13.37
C GLU A 198 -2.11 -38.52 14.76
N ASP A 199 -2.06 -37.23 15.11
CA ASP A 199 -1.74 -36.85 16.49
C ASP A 199 -2.98 -37.04 17.35
N LYS A 200 -2.93 -38.06 18.22
CA LYS A 200 -3.97 -38.33 19.20
C LYS A 200 -3.88 -37.42 20.44
N GLY A 201 -2.98 -36.42 20.42
CA GLY A 201 -2.75 -35.48 21.50
C GLY A 201 -3.76 -34.32 21.52
N GLU A 202 -3.69 -33.53 22.59
CA GLU A 202 -4.44 -32.30 22.76
C GLU A 202 -3.96 -31.24 21.78
N LEU A 203 -4.86 -30.75 20.92
CA LEU A 203 -4.59 -29.61 20.05
C LEU A 203 -4.82 -28.31 20.79
N VAL A 204 -3.87 -27.40 20.68
CA VAL A 204 -3.91 -26.08 21.31
C VAL A 204 -3.81 -24.96 20.25
N PRO A 205 -4.36 -23.79 20.51
CA PRO A 205 -4.13 -22.64 19.65
C PRO A 205 -2.64 -22.31 19.53
N ARG A 206 -2.21 -21.89 18.37
CA ARG A 206 -0.83 -21.46 18.13
C ARG A 206 -0.56 -20.16 18.90
N ASP A 207 0.53 -20.10 19.66
CA ASP A 207 0.91 -18.94 20.47
C ASP A 207 1.92 -18.02 19.78
N ARG A 208 2.71 -18.55 18.84
CA ARG A 208 3.78 -17.83 18.15
C ARG A 208 4.05 -18.39 16.76
N ILE A 209 4.70 -17.58 15.92
CA ILE A 209 5.11 -17.94 14.58
C ILE A 209 6.35 -17.16 14.14
N CYS A 210 7.19 -17.74 13.28
CA CYS A 210 8.24 -17.01 12.58
C CYS A 210 8.14 -17.20 11.06
N ALA A 211 8.82 -16.33 10.30
CA ALA A 211 8.76 -16.37 8.84
C ALA A 211 9.22 -17.70 8.24
N LEU A 212 10.19 -18.37 8.87
CA LEU A 212 10.70 -19.65 8.38
C LEU A 212 9.68 -20.79 8.58
N GLU A 213 8.91 -20.78 9.69
CA GLU A 213 7.82 -21.72 9.88
C GLU A 213 6.73 -21.53 8.81
N VAL A 214 6.33 -20.28 8.54
CA VAL A 214 5.37 -20.00 7.46
C VAL A 214 5.88 -20.49 6.11
N TRP A 215 7.17 -20.23 5.81
CA TRP A 215 7.76 -20.65 4.55
C TRP A 215 7.72 -22.17 4.38
N CYS A 216 8.14 -22.92 5.40
CA CYS A 216 8.29 -24.37 5.31
C CYS A 216 6.98 -25.15 5.49
N GLU A 217 6.06 -24.62 6.31
CA GLU A 217 4.88 -25.37 6.74
C GLU A 217 3.57 -24.91 6.10
N CYS A 218 3.50 -23.63 5.72
CA CYS A 218 2.32 -23.07 5.04
C CYS A 218 2.51 -22.99 3.52
N LEU A 219 3.72 -22.61 3.09
CA LEU A 219 4.04 -22.38 1.68
C LEU A 219 4.83 -23.53 1.05
N ASP A 220 5.08 -24.61 1.77
CA ASP A 220 5.81 -25.81 1.34
C ASP A 220 7.21 -25.52 0.75
N GLY A 221 7.87 -24.50 1.28
CA GLY A 221 9.18 -24.05 0.83
C GLY A 221 10.34 -24.82 1.47
N ASP A 222 11.41 -25.06 0.70
CA ASP A 222 12.66 -25.58 1.24
C ASP A 222 13.35 -24.48 2.08
N PRO A 223 13.71 -24.77 3.36
CA PRO A 223 14.38 -23.79 4.24
C PRO A 223 15.70 -23.25 3.64
N LYS A 224 16.40 -24.04 2.82
CA LYS A 224 17.65 -23.64 2.16
C LYS A 224 17.45 -22.67 1.01
N LEU A 225 16.27 -22.64 0.42
CA LEU A 225 15.92 -21.80 -0.74
C LEU A 225 15.24 -20.49 -0.38
N MET A 226 14.91 -20.28 0.90
CA MET A 226 14.27 -19.07 1.37
C MET A 226 15.16 -17.85 1.15
N LYS A 227 14.71 -16.91 0.33
CA LYS A 227 15.40 -15.65 0.07
C LYS A 227 15.04 -14.59 1.09
N ARG A 228 15.89 -13.58 1.24
CA ARG A 228 15.61 -12.43 2.10
C ARG A 228 14.34 -11.69 1.71
N SER A 229 13.98 -11.67 0.42
CA SER A 229 12.73 -11.11 -0.10
C SER A 229 11.52 -11.85 0.45
N ASP A 230 11.55 -13.19 0.47
CA ASP A 230 10.45 -14.03 0.95
C ASP A 230 10.23 -13.82 2.46
N ALA A 231 11.32 -13.81 3.23
CA ALA A 231 11.27 -13.51 4.66
C ALA A 231 10.68 -12.12 4.93
N LYS A 232 11.06 -11.11 4.12
CA LYS A 232 10.54 -9.75 4.25
C LYS A 232 9.04 -9.69 3.94
N GLU A 233 8.60 -10.35 2.88
CA GLU A 233 7.19 -10.39 2.48
C GLU A 233 6.33 -11.08 3.54
N ILE A 234 6.76 -12.27 4.01
CA ILE A 234 6.04 -13.00 5.06
C ILE A 234 5.95 -12.18 6.35
N ASN A 235 7.05 -11.55 6.77
CA ASN A 235 7.04 -10.70 7.96
C ASN A 235 6.08 -9.51 7.81
N LEU A 236 6.02 -8.89 6.63
CA LEU A 236 5.07 -7.80 6.34
C LEU A 236 3.62 -8.29 6.41
N ILE A 237 3.32 -9.47 5.85
CA ILE A 237 1.99 -10.06 5.95
C ILE A 237 1.64 -10.30 7.43
N LEU A 238 2.53 -10.91 8.19
CA LEU A 238 2.31 -11.17 9.61
C LEU A 238 2.11 -9.87 10.42
N GLU A 239 2.81 -8.79 10.10
CA GLU A 239 2.64 -7.48 10.75
C GLU A 239 1.26 -6.85 10.53
N HIS A 240 0.59 -7.18 9.41
CA HIS A 240 -0.71 -6.62 9.04
C HIS A 240 -1.89 -7.51 9.44
N LEU A 241 -1.64 -8.78 9.76
CA LEU A 241 -2.72 -9.67 10.18
C LEU A 241 -3.22 -9.29 11.59
N PRO A 242 -4.55 -9.21 11.81
CA PRO A 242 -5.10 -8.95 13.13
C PRO A 242 -4.71 -10.07 14.10
N GLY A 243 -4.44 -9.71 15.33
CA GLY A 243 -4.06 -10.66 16.39
C GLY A 243 -2.60 -11.11 16.35
N THR A 244 -1.75 -10.55 15.49
CA THR A 244 -0.30 -10.82 15.50
C THR A 244 0.47 -9.62 16.03
N VAL A 245 1.41 -9.87 16.93
CA VAL A 245 2.26 -8.82 17.54
C VAL A 245 3.72 -9.22 17.39
N ARG A 246 4.53 -8.37 16.78
CA ARG A 246 5.95 -8.63 16.58
C ARG A 246 6.71 -8.70 17.90
N THR A 247 7.54 -9.74 18.07
CA THR A 247 8.39 -9.87 19.26
C THR A 247 9.54 -8.86 19.21
N GLY A 248 9.76 -8.13 20.32
CA GLY A 248 10.88 -7.20 20.42
C GLY A 248 12.25 -7.90 20.48
N LYS A 249 12.30 -9.13 21.01
CA LYS A 249 13.51 -9.95 21.16
C LYS A 249 13.42 -11.23 20.34
N ALA A 250 14.57 -11.73 19.90
CA ALA A 250 14.64 -13.04 19.27
C ALA A 250 14.35 -14.15 20.31
N SER A 251 13.58 -15.14 19.92
CA SER A 251 13.19 -16.29 20.74
C SER A 251 13.38 -17.59 19.95
N ARG A 252 13.33 -18.72 20.62
CA ARG A 252 13.51 -20.03 19.99
C ARG A 252 12.19 -20.50 19.36
N PHE A 253 12.24 -20.89 18.09
CA PHE A 253 11.13 -21.43 17.29
C PHE A 253 11.45 -22.86 16.86
N GLY A 254 11.32 -23.83 17.77
CA GLY A 254 11.57 -25.23 17.48
C GLY A 254 12.80 -25.50 16.61
N TYR A 255 12.61 -26.19 15.49
CA TYR A 255 13.66 -26.50 14.51
C TYR A 255 14.23 -25.26 13.78
N CYS A 256 13.50 -24.17 13.76
CA CYS A 256 13.97 -22.91 13.13
C CYS A 256 15.06 -22.20 13.93
N GLY A 257 15.37 -22.66 15.16
CA GLY A 257 16.37 -22.04 16.02
C GLY A 257 15.90 -20.68 16.59
N VAL A 258 16.85 -19.78 16.83
CA VAL A 258 16.60 -18.46 17.39
C VAL A 258 16.23 -17.47 16.27
N GLN A 259 15.00 -16.98 16.27
CA GLN A 259 14.44 -16.08 15.26
C GLN A 259 13.72 -14.91 15.92
N ARG A 260 13.54 -13.81 15.17
CA ARG A 260 12.49 -12.82 15.47
C ARG A 260 11.19 -13.32 14.85
N GLY A 261 10.12 -13.26 15.60
CA GLY A 261 8.81 -13.74 15.15
C GLY A 261 7.68 -12.89 15.69
N PHE A 262 6.51 -13.49 15.75
CA PHE A 262 5.27 -12.87 16.19
C PHE A 262 4.60 -13.72 17.27
N LEU A 263 3.99 -13.06 18.24
CA LEU A 263 3.01 -13.67 19.13
C LEU A 263 1.66 -13.61 18.47
N ILE A 264 0.85 -14.61 18.69
CA ILE A 264 -0.53 -14.71 18.18
C ILE A 264 -1.46 -14.62 19.37
N SER A 265 -2.27 -13.55 19.43
CA SER A 265 -3.34 -13.41 20.40
C SER A 265 -4.62 -14.03 19.85
N ASN A 266 -5.24 -14.91 20.62
CA ASN A 266 -6.55 -15.44 20.27
C ASN A 266 -7.63 -14.39 20.58
N GLU A 267 -8.61 -14.23 19.68
CA GLU A 267 -9.76 -13.31 19.84
C GLU A 267 -10.61 -13.57 21.11
N LYS A 268 -10.26 -14.55 21.93
CA LYS A 268 -10.96 -14.83 23.19
C LYS A 268 -10.44 -14.04 24.40
N ASP A 269 -9.35 -13.26 24.22
CA ASP A 269 -8.71 -12.50 25.28
C ASP A 269 -8.89 -10.97 25.12
N MET A 270 -9.82 -10.53 24.23
CA MET A 270 -10.27 -9.13 24.13
C MET A 270 -11.70 -8.95 24.61
#